data_bec237b6494cc1d787c7670ef118cb36
#
_entry.id   bec237b6494cc1d787c7670ef118cb36
#
_cell.length_a   1.000
_cell.length_b   1.000
_cell.length_c   1.000
_cell.angle_alpha   90.00
_cell.angle_beta   90.00
_cell.angle_gamma   90.00
#
_symmetry.space_group_name_H-M   'P 1'
#
loop_
_entity.id
_entity.type
_entity.pdbx_description
1 polymer ?
#
loop_
_entity_poly.entity_id
_entity_poly.type
_entity_poly.pdbx_seq_one_letter_code
_entity_poly.pdbx_strand_id
1 'polypeptide(L)'
;MTNPFNDVDMFQEACDQVPSETNYKMYLGLIEEEVGELNDAVADDDTVEQLDALVDILVVTMGAIRAAGWDGEGAWKEVMNTNFAKIDPTTGKVIKREDGKVLKPEGWLAPQLAKFVY
;
A
#
# COMPACT_ATOMS: atom_id res chain seq x y z
N MET A 1 -7.66 16.77 8.71
CA MET A 1 -7.51 15.75 7.65
C MET A 1 -6.96 14.47 8.26
N THR A 2 -7.62 13.35 8.01
CA THR A 2 -7.18 12.07 8.57
C THR A 2 -5.97 11.53 7.78
N ASN A 3 -5.06 10.90 8.51
CA ASN A 3 -3.96 10.17 7.93
C ASN A 3 -4.35 8.68 7.94
N PRO A 4 -4.41 8.02 6.78
CA PRO A 4 -4.86 6.61 6.73
C PRO A 4 -4.08 5.68 7.65
N PHE A 5 -2.78 5.89 7.83
CA PHE A 5 -1.99 5.09 8.76
C PHE A 5 -2.43 5.31 10.20
N ASN A 6 -2.71 6.56 10.59
CA ASN A 6 -3.22 6.86 11.92
C ASN A 6 -4.61 6.27 12.15
N ASP A 7 -5.47 6.30 11.14
CA ASP A 7 -6.82 5.72 11.23
C ASP A 7 -6.72 4.22 11.54
N VAL A 8 -5.84 3.50 10.85
CA VAL A 8 -5.61 2.07 11.07
C VAL A 8 -5.02 1.82 12.46
N ASP A 9 -4.05 2.64 12.88
CA ASP A 9 -3.46 2.54 14.23
C ASP A 9 -4.55 2.67 15.31
N MET A 10 -5.40 3.67 15.19
CA MET A 10 -6.49 3.90 16.15
C MET A 10 -7.47 2.73 16.17
N PHE A 11 -7.80 2.19 15.00
CA PHE A 11 -8.71 1.06 14.92
C PHE A 11 -8.13 -0.20 15.55
N GLN A 12 -6.86 -0.50 15.25
CA GLN A 12 -6.19 -1.68 15.83
C GLN A 12 -6.03 -1.56 17.35
N GLU A 13 -5.75 -0.34 17.85
CA GLU A 13 -5.72 -0.10 19.29
C GLU A 13 -7.08 -0.38 19.93
N ALA A 14 -8.17 0.05 19.28
CA ALA A 14 -9.53 -0.20 19.74
C ALA A 14 -9.87 -1.70 19.73
N CYS A 15 -9.21 -2.48 18.87
CA CYS A 15 -9.36 -3.94 18.81
C CYS A 15 -8.42 -4.68 19.75
N ASP A 16 -7.65 -3.98 20.57
CA ASP A 16 -6.62 -4.55 21.45
C ASP A 16 -5.56 -5.35 20.69
N GLN A 17 -5.28 -4.96 19.45
CA GLN A 17 -4.28 -5.61 18.60
C GLN A 17 -2.94 -4.91 18.74
N VAL A 18 -1.98 -5.61 19.32
CA VAL A 18 -0.59 -5.12 19.41
C VAL A 18 0.25 -5.72 18.28
N PRO A 19 1.31 -5.05 17.84
CA PRO A 19 2.22 -5.64 16.87
C PRO A 19 2.75 -7.00 17.34
N SER A 20 2.60 -8.02 16.49
CA SER A 20 3.06 -9.37 16.76
C SER A 20 3.12 -10.18 15.47
N GLU A 21 3.91 -11.24 15.46
CA GLU A 21 3.97 -12.16 14.34
C GLU A 21 2.60 -12.80 14.06
N THR A 22 1.87 -13.15 15.11
CA THR A 22 0.52 -13.73 14.97
C THR A 22 -0.43 -12.76 14.28
N ASN A 23 -0.45 -11.50 14.71
CA ASN A 23 -1.30 -10.49 14.08
C ASN A 23 -0.85 -10.18 12.66
N TYR A 24 0.45 -10.15 12.40
CA TYR A 24 0.96 -9.94 11.05
C TYR A 24 0.47 -11.04 10.10
N LYS A 25 0.60 -12.30 10.49
CA LYS A 25 0.12 -13.43 9.67
C LYS A 25 -1.39 -13.39 9.46
N MET A 26 -2.15 -12.98 10.49
CA MET A 26 -3.59 -12.81 10.38
C MET A 26 -3.92 -11.78 9.29
N TYR A 27 -3.24 -10.63 9.30
CA TYR A 27 -3.47 -9.58 8.30
C TYR A 27 -3.06 -10.01 6.89
N LEU A 28 -2.02 -10.82 6.73
CA LEU A 28 -1.68 -11.38 5.42
C LEU A 28 -2.83 -12.24 4.88
N GLY A 29 -3.47 -13.02 5.74
CA GLY A 29 -4.66 -13.80 5.37
C GLY A 29 -5.84 -12.91 5.00
N LEU A 30 -6.05 -11.80 5.70
CA LEU A 30 -7.10 -10.84 5.38
C LEU A 30 -6.88 -10.18 4.01
N ILE A 31 -5.63 -9.89 3.65
CA ILE A 31 -5.30 -9.37 2.31
C ILE A 31 -5.75 -10.36 1.24
N GLU A 32 -5.47 -11.66 1.42
CA GLU A 32 -5.90 -12.69 0.46
C GLU A 32 -7.43 -12.75 0.35
N GLU A 33 -8.13 -12.67 1.49
CA GLU A 33 -9.60 -12.67 1.50
C GLU A 33 -10.17 -11.47 0.72
N GLU A 34 -9.62 -10.27 0.94
CA GLU A 34 -10.10 -9.07 0.27
C GLU A 34 -9.81 -9.09 -1.23
N VAL A 35 -8.67 -9.65 -1.65
CA VAL A 35 -8.37 -9.85 -3.08
C VAL A 35 -9.38 -10.80 -3.70
N GLY A 36 -9.76 -11.88 -3.01
CA GLY A 36 -10.80 -12.80 -3.46
C GLY A 36 -12.15 -12.12 -3.62
N GLU A 37 -12.55 -11.28 -2.67
CA GLU A 37 -13.79 -10.51 -2.74
C GLU A 37 -13.78 -9.52 -3.91
N LEU A 38 -12.63 -8.88 -4.16
CA LEU A 38 -12.46 -8.02 -5.33
C LEU A 38 -12.68 -8.79 -6.63
N ASN A 39 -12.06 -9.95 -6.76
CA ASN A 39 -12.21 -10.79 -7.95
C ASN A 39 -13.67 -11.19 -8.18
N ASP A 40 -14.38 -11.56 -7.12
CA ASP A 40 -15.80 -11.90 -7.19
C ASP A 40 -16.64 -10.69 -7.62
N ALA A 41 -16.37 -9.51 -7.05
CA ALA A 41 -17.07 -8.28 -7.41
C ALA A 41 -16.83 -7.88 -8.87
N VAL A 42 -15.61 -8.08 -9.37
CA VAL A 42 -15.30 -7.85 -10.79
C VAL A 42 -16.08 -8.82 -11.69
N ALA A 43 -16.14 -10.10 -11.32
CA ALA A 43 -16.89 -11.10 -12.08
C ALA A 43 -18.39 -10.78 -12.12
N ASP A 44 -18.92 -10.18 -11.05
CA ASP A 44 -20.33 -9.83 -10.92
C ASP A 44 -20.66 -8.42 -11.47
N ASP A 45 -19.68 -7.71 -12.01
CA ASP A 45 -19.81 -6.31 -12.45
C ASP A 45 -20.39 -5.38 -11.35
N ASP A 46 -20.11 -5.69 -10.09
CA ASP A 46 -20.59 -4.91 -8.95
C ASP A 46 -19.56 -3.84 -8.58
N THR A 47 -19.76 -2.63 -9.08
CA THR A 47 -18.79 -1.54 -8.90
C THR A 47 -18.72 -1.02 -7.47
N VAL A 48 -19.82 -1.07 -6.72
CA VAL A 48 -19.83 -0.67 -5.31
C VAL A 48 -19.00 -1.64 -4.48
N GLU A 49 -19.19 -2.94 -4.68
CA GLU A 49 -18.41 -3.96 -3.98
C GLU A 49 -16.94 -3.96 -4.41
N GLN A 50 -16.65 -3.61 -5.67
CA GLN A 50 -15.27 -3.43 -6.13
C GLN A 50 -14.58 -2.31 -5.36
N LEU A 51 -15.24 -1.16 -5.20
CA LEU A 51 -14.67 -0.05 -4.44
C LEU A 51 -14.48 -0.42 -2.97
N ASP A 52 -15.46 -1.08 -2.36
CA ASP A 52 -15.38 -1.54 -0.98
C ASP A 52 -14.17 -2.47 -0.79
N ALA A 53 -14.02 -3.46 -1.67
CA ALA A 53 -12.90 -4.40 -1.61
C ALA A 53 -11.55 -3.70 -1.81
N LEU A 54 -11.46 -2.75 -2.74
CA LEU A 54 -10.21 -2.00 -2.96
C LEU A 54 -9.82 -1.19 -1.75
N VAL A 55 -10.77 -0.51 -1.10
CA VAL A 55 -10.48 0.24 0.13
C VAL A 55 -10.10 -0.72 1.26
N ASP A 56 -10.80 -1.84 1.41
CA ASP A 56 -10.47 -2.84 2.43
C ASP A 56 -9.07 -3.43 2.23
N ILE A 57 -8.64 -3.63 0.97
CA ILE A 57 -7.26 -4.05 0.66
C ILE A 57 -6.25 -3.02 1.21
N LEU A 58 -6.52 -1.72 1.05
CA LEU A 58 -5.66 -0.69 1.63
C LEU A 58 -5.63 -0.77 3.15
N VAL A 59 -6.80 -0.92 3.79
CA VAL A 59 -6.91 -1.00 5.25
C VAL A 59 -6.11 -2.18 5.79
N VAL A 60 -6.34 -3.38 5.26
CA VAL A 60 -5.66 -4.58 5.78
C VAL A 60 -4.18 -4.61 5.42
N THR A 61 -3.77 -3.98 4.31
CA THR A 61 -2.35 -3.84 3.96
C THR A 61 -1.64 -2.93 4.97
N MET A 62 -2.21 -1.77 5.28
CA MET A 62 -1.68 -0.89 6.32
C MET A 62 -1.70 -1.58 7.69
N GLY A 63 -2.74 -2.37 7.95
CA GLY A 63 -2.84 -3.17 9.16
C GLY A 63 -1.71 -4.19 9.29
N ALA A 64 -1.33 -4.84 8.20
CA ALA A 64 -0.21 -5.79 8.18
C ALA A 64 1.12 -5.09 8.50
N ILE A 65 1.34 -3.92 7.91
CA ILE A 65 2.57 -3.13 8.17
C ILE A 65 2.67 -2.78 9.64
N ARG A 66 1.57 -2.30 10.24
CA ARG A 66 1.54 -1.98 11.67
C ARG A 66 1.76 -3.23 12.54
N ALA A 67 1.09 -4.33 12.19
CA ALA A 67 1.21 -5.57 12.92
C ALA A 67 2.65 -6.11 12.93
N ALA A 68 3.40 -5.86 11.87
CA ALA A 68 4.83 -6.19 11.80
C ALA A 68 5.70 -5.25 12.63
N GLY A 69 5.18 -4.10 13.07
CA GLY A 69 5.94 -3.11 13.81
C GLY A 69 6.80 -2.21 12.93
N TRP A 70 6.53 -2.16 11.64
CA TRP A 70 7.32 -1.38 10.68
C TRP A 70 6.80 0.05 10.54
N ASP A 71 7.68 0.96 10.09
CA ASP A 71 7.32 2.34 9.84
C ASP A 71 6.67 2.49 8.45
N GLY A 72 5.34 2.37 8.40
CA GLY A 72 4.59 2.45 7.15
C GLY A 72 4.61 3.84 6.53
N GLU A 73 4.49 4.90 7.34
CA GLU A 73 4.51 6.27 6.82
C GLU A 73 5.86 6.62 6.21
N GLY A 74 6.95 6.26 6.88
CA GLY A 74 8.30 6.49 6.36
C GLY A 74 8.53 5.73 5.06
N ALA A 75 8.12 4.46 5.01
CA ALA A 75 8.22 3.64 3.80
C ALA A 75 7.39 4.23 2.65
N TRP A 76 6.18 4.69 2.94
CA TRP A 76 5.31 5.34 1.95
C TRP A 76 5.99 6.56 1.32
N LYS A 77 6.55 7.44 2.17
CA LYS A 77 7.25 8.64 1.69
C LYS A 77 8.44 8.27 0.81
N GLU A 78 9.21 7.29 1.21
CA GLU A 78 10.36 6.82 0.44
C GLU A 78 9.94 6.30 -0.93
N VAL A 79 8.93 5.42 -0.98
CA VAL A 79 8.42 4.87 -2.24
C VAL A 79 7.88 5.98 -3.14
N MET A 80 7.09 6.90 -2.58
CA MET A 80 6.53 7.98 -3.38
C MET A 80 7.60 8.94 -3.89
N ASN A 81 8.63 9.22 -3.10
CA ASN A 81 9.76 10.04 -3.55
C ASN A 81 10.48 9.38 -4.74
N THR A 82 10.68 8.07 -4.71
CA THR A 82 11.29 7.37 -5.85
C THR A 82 10.36 7.34 -7.07
N ASN A 83 9.05 7.29 -6.86
CA ASN A 83 8.09 7.42 -7.95
C ASN A 83 8.12 8.82 -8.56
N PHE A 84 8.13 9.86 -7.74
CA PHE A 84 8.23 11.25 -8.23
C PHE A 84 9.54 11.50 -8.96
N ALA A 85 10.62 10.83 -8.57
CA ALA A 85 11.92 10.93 -9.25
C ALA A 85 11.89 10.37 -10.69
N LYS A 86 10.85 9.63 -11.07
CA LYS A 86 10.64 9.18 -12.46
C LYS A 86 10.08 10.28 -13.34
N ILE A 87 9.62 11.39 -12.77
CA ILE A 87 9.06 12.51 -13.52
C ILE A 87 10.21 13.30 -14.13
N ASP A 88 10.15 13.50 -15.45
CA ASP A 88 11.12 14.34 -16.17
C ASP A 88 10.87 15.81 -15.79
N PRO A 89 11.85 16.50 -15.17
CA PRO A 89 11.67 17.89 -14.77
C PRO A 89 11.46 18.86 -15.93
N THR A 90 11.91 18.49 -17.12
CA THR A 90 11.75 19.34 -18.33
C THR A 90 10.31 19.34 -18.81
N THR A 91 9.66 18.17 -18.84
CA THR A 91 8.30 18.02 -19.36
C THR A 91 7.23 18.00 -18.26
N GLY A 92 7.62 17.72 -17.01
CA GLY A 92 6.71 17.48 -15.90
C GLY A 92 5.95 16.17 -16.00
N LYS A 93 6.41 15.27 -16.87
CA LYS A 93 5.76 13.98 -17.13
C LYS A 93 6.76 12.83 -17.03
N VAL A 94 6.24 11.64 -16.81
CA VAL A 94 7.05 10.41 -16.87
C VAL A 94 7.24 9.98 -18.32
N ILE A 95 8.33 9.27 -18.59
CA ILE A 95 8.57 8.65 -19.88
C ILE A 95 7.95 7.26 -19.84
N LYS A 96 7.15 6.93 -20.87
CA LYS A 96 6.44 5.66 -20.93
C LYS A 96 6.92 4.82 -22.11
N ARG A 97 6.90 3.52 -21.94
CA ARG A 97 7.05 2.55 -23.02
C ARG A 97 5.74 2.53 -23.85
N GLU A 98 5.77 1.96 -25.03
CA GLU A 98 4.59 1.91 -25.93
C GLU A 98 3.36 1.27 -25.28
N ASP A 99 3.56 0.28 -24.39
CA ASP A 99 2.47 -0.38 -23.67
C ASP A 99 1.95 0.41 -22.45
N GLY A 100 2.47 1.62 -22.23
CA GLY A 100 2.08 2.49 -21.13
C GLY A 100 2.87 2.30 -19.84
N LYS A 101 3.83 1.36 -19.82
CA LYS A 101 4.67 1.17 -18.63
C LYS A 101 5.61 2.35 -18.44
N VAL A 102 5.65 2.88 -17.22
CA VAL A 102 6.56 3.97 -16.84
C VAL A 102 8.01 3.45 -16.84
N LEU A 103 8.88 4.19 -17.52
CA LEU A 103 10.31 3.88 -17.58
C LEU A 103 11.07 4.60 -16.48
N LYS A 104 12.12 3.95 -15.98
CA LYS A 104 13.01 4.53 -14.97
C LYS A 104 14.05 5.39 -15.68
N PRO A 105 14.27 6.65 -15.25
CA PRO A 105 15.32 7.48 -15.83
C PRO A 105 16.71 6.90 -15.51
N GLU A 106 17.71 7.28 -16.29
CA GLU A 106 19.08 6.91 -16.03
C GLU A 106 19.50 7.42 -14.64
N GLY A 107 20.17 6.56 -13.87
CA GLY A 107 20.61 6.90 -12.51
C GLY A 107 19.50 6.84 -11.45
N TRP A 108 18.29 6.41 -11.82
CA TRP A 108 17.20 6.27 -10.85
C TRP A 108 17.55 5.22 -9.80
N LEU A 109 17.32 5.58 -8.55
CA LEU A 109 17.55 4.69 -7.41
C LEU A 109 16.24 4.11 -6.89
N ALA A 110 16.22 2.81 -6.65
CA ALA A 110 15.09 2.13 -6.03
C ALA A 110 14.91 2.59 -4.58
N PRO A 111 13.68 2.49 -4.02
CA PRO A 111 13.46 2.87 -2.62
C PRO A 111 14.33 2.04 -1.67
N GLN A 112 14.89 2.71 -0.67
CA GLN A 112 15.74 2.11 0.36
C GLN A 112 14.89 1.89 1.61
N LEU A 113 14.36 0.68 1.76
CA LEU A 113 13.33 0.38 2.78
C LEU A 113 13.88 -0.31 4.03
N ALA A 114 15.14 -0.73 4.04
CA ALA A 114 15.70 -1.48 5.17
C ALA A 114 15.57 -0.77 6.51
N LYS A 115 15.69 0.55 6.53
CA LYS A 115 15.61 1.35 7.77
C LYS A 115 14.21 1.43 8.37
N PHE A 116 13.18 1.06 7.60
CA PHE A 116 11.79 1.08 8.05
C PHE A 116 11.30 -0.28 8.55
N VAL A 117 12.12 -1.30 8.41
CA VAL A 117 11.85 -2.67 8.85
C VAL A 117 12.68 -2.93 10.11
N TYR A 118 12.03 -3.26 11.19
CA TYR A 118 12.70 -3.45 12.49
C TYR A 118 12.87 -4.92 12.85
#